data_9ee00d7b60057f4d9482ed5d4e12287f
#
_entry.id   9ee00d7b60057f4d9482ed5d4e12287f
#
_cell.length_a   1.000
_cell.length_b   1.000
_cell.length_c   1.000
_cell.angle_alpha   90.00
_cell.angle_beta   90.00
_cell.angle_gamma   90.00
#
_symmetry.space_group_name_H-M   'P 1'
#
loop_
_entity.id
_entity.type
_entity.pdbx_description
1 polymer ?
#
loop_
_entity_poly.entity_id
_entity_poly.type
_entity_poly.pdbx_seq_one_letter_code
_entity_poly.pdbx_strand_id
1 'polypeptide(L)'
;MQRYALKIEYHGAPFVGWQRQIDLASVQGAIEDALAKIEPRAHTIAAAGRTDAGVHALAQVAHCDMERDWTPFRLSEAINYHLKPLPIAIVDCVAVDDDFHARFSALERRYLFRVLVRRPPATHQAGLVWQVKKPLDIDRMREAATHLIGEHDFTTFRSTICQAQTPVKTLDRVDMTEHPVGGGVEVQFDVRARSFLHNQ
;
A
#
# COMPACT_ATOMS: atom_id res chain seq x y z
N MET A 1 -20.79 17.24 8.12
CA MET A 1 -19.49 16.59 8.36
C MET A 1 -18.54 17.01 7.25
N GLN A 2 -17.26 17.20 7.56
CA GLN A 2 -16.26 17.52 6.55
C GLN A 2 -15.45 16.25 6.24
N ARG A 3 -15.28 15.96 4.94
CA ARG A 3 -14.45 14.84 4.48
C ARG A 3 -13.02 15.24 4.28
N TYR A 4 -12.10 14.35 4.69
CA TYR A 4 -10.65 14.52 4.54
C TYR A 4 -10.05 13.31 3.84
N ALA A 5 -9.24 13.58 2.83
CA ALA A 5 -8.38 12.57 2.22
C ALA A 5 -7.02 12.59 2.95
N LEU A 6 -6.55 11.39 3.30
CA LEU A 6 -5.32 11.14 4.04
C LEU A 6 -4.33 10.41 3.14
N LYS A 7 -3.12 10.92 3.02
CA LYS A 7 -1.98 10.18 2.46
C LYS A 7 -1.23 9.54 3.61
N ILE A 8 -1.09 8.23 3.58
CA ILE A 8 -0.66 7.42 4.70
C ILE A 8 0.59 6.62 4.32
N GLU A 9 1.60 6.69 5.17
CA GLU A 9 2.78 5.83 5.12
C GLU A 9 2.74 4.84 6.29
N TYR A 10 3.14 3.59 6.06
CA TYR A 10 3.29 2.63 7.14
C TYR A 10 4.26 1.50 6.84
N HIS A 11 4.92 1.02 7.89
CA HIS A 11 5.65 -0.24 7.87
C HIS A 11 4.71 -1.38 8.23
N GLY A 12 4.39 -2.25 7.28
CA GLY A 12 3.32 -3.25 7.41
C GLY A 12 3.64 -4.46 8.28
N ALA A 13 4.92 -4.72 8.59
CA ALA A 13 5.34 -5.97 9.27
C ALA A 13 4.60 -6.28 10.58
N PRO A 14 4.25 -5.32 11.48
CA PRO A 14 3.53 -5.64 12.70
C PRO A 14 2.01 -5.81 12.51
N PHE A 15 1.48 -5.68 11.28
CA PHE A 15 0.05 -5.70 11.01
C PHE A 15 -0.37 -6.90 10.17
N VAL A 16 -1.57 -7.40 10.43
CA VAL A 16 -2.22 -8.45 9.61
C VAL A 16 -2.77 -7.93 8.28
N GLY A 17 -2.37 -6.73 7.90
CA GLY A 17 -2.75 -6.00 6.70
C GLY A 17 -3.53 -4.72 7.00
N TRP A 18 -4.12 -4.16 5.94
CA TRP A 18 -4.91 -2.93 6.06
C TRP A 18 -6.20 -3.12 6.85
N GLN A 19 -7.01 -4.10 6.46
CA GLN A 19 -8.39 -4.26 6.92
C GLN A 19 -8.49 -4.55 8.41
N ARG A 20 -9.36 -3.79 9.12
CA ARG A 20 -9.70 -4.06 10.53
C ARG A 20 -10.25 -5.47 10.70
N GLN A 21 -9.71 -6.19 11.65
CA GLN A 21 -10.13 -7.53 12.05
C GLN A 21 -10.29 -7.57 13.57
N ILE A 22 -11.13 -8.47 14.06
CA ILE A 22 -11.37 -8.64 15.50
C ILE A 22 -10.08 -9.17 16.14
N ASP A 23 -9.65 -8.54 17.23
CA ASP A 23 -8.50 -8.92 18.06
C ASP A 23 -7.14 -8.99 17.35
N LEU A 24 -7.03 -8.41 16.15
CA LEU A 24 -5.78 -8.39 15.39
C LEU A 24 -5.36 -6.96 15.05
N ALA A 25 -4.04 -6.69 15.14
CA ALA A 25 -3.48 -5.40 14.78
C ALA A 25 -3.56 -5.15 13.27
N SER A 26 -4.25 -4.09 12.86
CA SER A 26 -4.39 -3.68 11.47
C SER A 26 -4.17 -2.18 11.32
N VAL A 27 -3.76 -1.73 10.13
CA VAL A 27 -3.51 -0.30 9.87
C VAL A 27 -4.80 0.51 9.99
N GLN A 28 -5.89 0.02 9.39
CA GLN A 28 -7.21 0.66 9.48
C GLN A 28 -7.67 0.78 10.94
N GLY A 29 -7.56 -0.29 11.72
CA GLY A 29 -7.97 -0.28 13.13
C GLY A 29 -7.18 0.75 13.94
N ALA A 30 -5.87 0.82 13.76
CA ALA A 30 -5.02 1.78 14.45
C ALA A 30 -5.41 3.25 14.16
N ILE A 31 -5.73 3.56 12.90
CA ILE A 31 -6.13 4.92 12.49
C ILE A 31 -7.54 5.23 13.02
N GLU A 32 -8.49 4.30 12.94
CA GLU A 32 -9.84 4.48 13.48
C GLU A 32 -9.83 4.69 14.99
N ASP A 33 -8.97 3.96 15.73
CA ASP A 33 -8.79 4.13 17.17
C ASP A 33 -8.13 5.47 17.51
N ALA A 34 -7.21 5.97 16.67
CA ALA A 34 -6.65 7.32 16.81
C ALA A 34 -7.71 8.41 16.58
N LEU A 35 -8.57 8.26 15.56
CA LEU A 35 -9.68 9.18 15.29
C LEU A 35 -10.70 9.18 16.43
N ALA A 36 -11.01 8.03 17.02
CA ALA A 36 -11.93 7.93 18.16
C ALA A 36 -11.40 8.64 19.42
N LYS A 37 -10.07 8.83 19.56
CA LYS A 37 -9.49 9.65 20.64
C LYS A 37 -9.63 11.15 20.37
N ILE A 38 -9.76 11.56 19.12
CA ILE A 38 -9.93 12.95 18.69
C ILE A 38 -11.39 13.36 18.75
N GLU A 39 -12.28 12.54 18.20
CA GLU A 39 -13.74 12.67 18.30
C GLU A 39 -14.31 11.36 18.84
N PRO A 40 -14.83 11.34 20.09
CA PRO A 40 -15.30 10.10 20.75
C PRO A 40 -16.56 9.51 20.10
N ARG A 41 -16.39 8.88 18.95
CA ARG A 41 -17.42 8.14 18.20
C ARG A 41 -16.79 7.04 17.38
N ALA A 42 -17.59 6.16 16.81
CA ALA A 42 -17.12 5.18 15.85
C ALA A 42 -16.73 5.89 14.53
N HIS A 43 -15.52 5.63 14.08
CA HIS A 43 -15.03 6.08 12.78
C HIS A 43 -14.86 4.87 11.85
N THR A 44 -15.14 5.08 10.59
CA THR A 44 -14.85 4.12 9.52
C THR A 44 -14.08 4.84 8.43
N ILE A 45 -12.91 4.36 8.12
CA ILE A 45 -12.10 4.90 7.01
C ILE A 45 -12.16 3.96 5.81
N ALA A 46 -12.23 4.54 4.62
CA ALA A 46 -12.19 3.78 3.38
C ALA A 46 -10.91 4.08 2.61
N ALA A 47 -10.16 3.03 2.25
CA ALA A 47 -8.91 3.15 1.51
C ALA A 47 -9.07 2.93 0.00
N ALA A 48 -8.13 3.44 -0.77
CA ALA A 48 -8.01 3.22 -2.21
C ALA A 48 -7.83 1.74 -2.57
N GLY A 49 -7.08 1.00 -1.74
CA GLY A 49 -6.87 -0.43 -1.86
C GLY A 49 -6.51 -1.05 -0.52
N ARG A 50 -6.85 -2.31 -0.33
CA ARG A 50 -6.39 -3.08 0.82
C ARG A 50 -5.01 -3.63 0.54
N THR A 51 -4.14 -3.64 1.54
CA THR A 51 -2.85 -4.32 1.50
C THR A 51 -2.91 -5.57 2.38
N ASP A 52 -2.22 -6.60 1.96
CA ASP A 52 -2.14 -7.87 2.69
C ASP A 52 -1.20 -7.77 3.90
N ALA A 53 -1.15 -8.82 4.71
CA ALA A 53 -0.28 -8.89 5.90
C ALA A 53 1.19 -8.62 5.53
N GLY A 54 1.84 -7.77 6.30
CA GLY A 54 3.24 -7.42 6.11
C GLY A 54 3.54 -6.44 4.97
N VAL A 55 2.59 -6.12 4.11
CA VAL A 55 2.79 -5.17 3.00
C VAL A 55 2.92 -3.75 3.53
N HIS A 56 3.96 -3.04 3.11
CA HIS A 56 4.23 -1.64 3.44
C HIS A 56 3.49 -0.69 2.49
N ALA A 57 3.37 0.57 2.86
CA ALA A 57 2.93 1.63 1.96
C ALA A 57 3.74 2.91 2.16
N LEU A 58 4.05 3.59 1.06
CA LEU A 58 4.65 4.92 1.04
C LEU A 58 3.61 6.02 0.83
N ALA A 59 2.45 5.67 0.25
CA ALA A 59 1.42 6.63 -0.12
C ALA A 59 0.04 5.96 -0.29
N GLN A 60 -0.41 5.19 0.70
CA GLN A 60 -1.79 4.72 0.74
C GLN A 60 -2.71 5.92 0.88
N VAL A 61 -3.82 5.93 0.14
CA VAL A 61 -4.84 6.97 0.27
C VAL A 61 -6.08 6.39 0.95
N ALA A 62 -6.56 7.09 1.97
CA ALA A 62 -7.84 6.80 2.61
C ALA A 62 -8.63 8.10 2.83
N HIS A 63 -9.92 7.99 3.14
CA HIS A 63 -10.69 9.14 3.59
C HIS A 63 -11.41 8.83 4.90
N CYS A 64 -11.65 9.89 5.67
CA CYS A 64 -12.48 9.88 6.87
C CYS A 64 -13.40 11.10 6.87
N ASP A 65 -14.51 10.99 7.61
CA ASP A 65 -15.46 12.08 7.85
C ASP A 65 -15.34 12.55 9.31
N MET A 66 -15.19 13.86 9.52
CA MET A 66 -15.10 14.48 10.83
C MET A 66 -16.30 15.41 11.06
N GLU A 67 -16.83 15.46 12.32
CA GLU A 67 -17.93 16.33 12.65
C GLU A 67 -17.49 17.78 12.78
N ARG A 68 -16.30 17.98 13.35
CA ARG A 68 -15.69 19.31 13.48
C ARG A 68 -14.92 19.65 12.23
N ASP A 69 -14.93 20.92 11.88
CA ASP A 69 -14.05 21.47 10.86
C ASP A 69 -12.64 21.59 11.40
N TRP A 70 -11.75 20.74 10.89
CA TRP A 70 -10.35 20.76 11.20
C TRP A 70 -9.57 21.47 10.09
N THR A 71 -8.53 22.21 10.43
CA THR A 71 -7.52 22.50 9.43
C THR A 71 -6.79 21.17 9.11
N PRO A 72 -6.55 20.83 7.83
CA PRO A 72 -5.91 19.57 7.45
C PRO A 72 -4.62 19.29 8.20
N PHE A 73 -3.78 20.32 8.39
CA PHE A 73 -2.54 20.23 9.16
C PHE A 73 -2.79 19.79 10.62
N ARG A 74 -3.75 20.42 11.30
CA ARG A 74 -4.03 20.07 12.71
C ARG A 74 -4.63 18.67 12.85
N LEU A 75 -5.45 18.25 11.89
CA LEU A 75 -6.01 16.90 11.89
C LEU A 75 -4.90 15.85 11.72
N SER A 76 -3.99 16.03 10.76
CA SER A 76 -2.87 15.11 10.56
C SER A 76 -1.96 15.02 11.78
N GLU A 77 -1.63 16.15 12.43
CA GLU A 77 -0.83 16.19 13.65
C GLU A 77 -1.53 15.46 14.81
N ALA A 78 -2.83 15.69 15.00
CA ALA A 78 -3.59 15.01 16.04
C ALA A 78 -3.66 13.49 15.83
N ILE A 79 -3.90 13.03 14.58
CA ILE A 79 -3.86 11.60 14.26
C ILE A 79 -2.47 11.04 14.52
N ASN A 80 -1.40 11.69 14.03
CA ASN A 80 -0.02 11.27 14.21
C ASN A 80 0.39 11.19 15.69
N TYR A 81 -0.11 12.12 16.53
CA TYR A 81 0.12 12.06 17.97
C TYR A 81 -0.43 10.77 18.59
N HIS A 82 -1.65 10.39 18.22
CA HIS A 82 -2.32 9.20 18.77
C HIS A 82 -1.88 7.90 18.14
N LEU A 83 -1.24 7.91 16.96
CA LEU A 83 -0.66 6.73 16.32
C LEU A 83 0.64 6.27 16.99
N LYS A 84 1.34 7.12 17.72
CA LYS A 84 2.59 6.73 18.40
C LYS A 84 2.35 5.61 19.44
N PRO A 85 3.22 4.60 19.56
CA PRO A 85 4.50 4.41 18.85
C PRO A 85 4.38 3.54 17.56
N LEU A 86 3.19 3.37 17.00
CA LEU A 86 2.96 2.53 15.83
C LEU A 86 3.68 3.10 14.60
N PRO A 87 4.23 2.24 13.71
CA PRO A 87 4.90 2.67 12.50
C PRO A 87 3.91 3.05 11.39
N ILE A 88 3.05 4.02 11.66
CA ILE A 88 2.06 4.60 10.74
C ILE A 88 2.17 6.12 10.85
N ALA A 89 2.17 6.81 9.72
CA ALA A 89 2.17 8.26 9.66
C ALA A 89 1.17 8.78 8.62
N ILE A 90 0.42 9.81 8.99
CA ILE A 90 -0.32 10.64 8.05
C ILE A 90 0.67 11.65 7.50
N VAL A 91 1.07 11.46 6.24
CA VAL A 91 2.10 12.26 5.56
C VAL A 91 1.49 13.55 5.00
N ASP A 92 0.23 13.47 4.59
CA ASP A 92 -0.52 14.58 4.05
C ASP A 92 -2.01 14.44 4.33
N CYS A 93 -2.72 15.55 4.45
CA CYS A 93 -4.14 15.60 4.69
C CYS A 93 -4.74 16.78 3.92
N VAL A 94 -5.85 16.58 3.24
CA VAL A 94 -6.57 17.64 2.53
C VAL A 94 -8.08 17.51 2.76
N ALA A 95 -8.76 18.63 2.90
CA ALA A 95 -10.22 18.65 2.86
C ALA A 95 -10.68 18.40 1.43
N VAL A 96 -11.69 17.56 1.27
CA VAL A 96 -12.24 17.18 -0.04
C VAL A 96 -13.77 17.24 0.00
N ASP A 97 -14.37 17.26 -1.17
CA ASP A 97 -15.82 17.27 -1.31
C ASP A 97 -16.43 15.91 -0.92
N ASP A 98 -17.71 15.88 -0.59
CA ASP A 98 -18.43 14.69 -0.12
C ASP A 98 -18.53 13.58 -1.16
N ASP A 99 -18.38 13.90 -2.46
CA ASP A 99 -18.36 12.94 -3.56
C ASP A 99 -17.03 12.19 -3.69
N PHE A 100 -15.96 12.70 -3.08
CA PHE A 100 -14.68 12.01 -3.06
C PHE A 100 -14.79 10.69 -2.30
N HIS A 101 -14.38 9.60 -2.94
CA HIS A 101 -14.29 8.29 -2.30
C HIS A 101 -12.96 7.62 -2.64
N ALA A 102 -12.07 7.45 -1.67
CA ALA A 102 -10.69 6.98 -1.89
C ALA A 102 -10.61 5.73 -2.77
N ARG A 103 -11.54 4.77 -2.65
CA ARG A 103 -11.57 3.55 -3.46
C ARG A 103 -12.06 3.79 -4.89
N PHE A 104 -13.15 4.57 -5.05
CA PHE A 104 -13.83 4.71 -6.34
C PHE A 104 -13.27 5.86 -7.17
N SER A 105 -12.75 6.91 -6.52
CA SER A 105 -12.06 8.01 -7.18
C SER A 105 -10.62 7.68 -7.57
N ALA A 106 -10.07 6.53 -7.11
CA ALA A 106 -8.72 6.13 -7.45
C ALA A 106 -8.62 5.71 -8.92
N LEU A 107 -7.76 6.38 -9.65
CA LEU A 107 -7.49 6.14 -11.07
C LEU A 107 -6.48 5.00 -11.27
N GLU A 108 -5.48 4.92 -10.41
CA GLU A 108 -4.36 3.99 -10.50
C GLU A 108 -3.96 3.46 -9.12
N ARG A 109 -3.44 2.24 -9.06
CA ARG A 109 -2.68 1.69 -7.92
C ARG A 109 -1.28 1.40 -8.42
N ARG A 110 -0.29 1.75 -7.60
CA ARG A 110 1.11 1.57 -7.90
C ARG A 110 1.76 0.72 -6.82
N TYR A 111 2.44 -0.34 -7.24
CA TYR A 111 3.21 -1.18 -6.35
C TYR A 111 4.69 -1.11 -6.70
N LEU A 112 5.52 -1.02 -5.67
CA LEU A 112 6.98 -1.13 -5.77
C LEU A 112 7.40 -2.45 -5.14
N PHE A 113 7.86 -3.40 -5.98
CA PHE A 113 8.45 -4.63 -5.49
C PHE A 113 9.97 -4.57 -5.63
N ARG A 114 10.70 -4.95 -4.58
CA ARG A 114 12.15 -4.78 -4.50
C ARG A 114 12.83 -6.12 -4.31
N VAL A 115 13.76 -6.45 -5.21
CA VAL A 115 14.57 -7.67 -5.19
C VAL A 115 16.02 -7.29 -4.97
N LEU A 116 16.62 -7.79 -3.90
CA LEU A 116 18.03 -7.58 -3.59
C LEU A 116 18.85 -8.80 -4.06
N VAL A 117 19.60 -8.65 -5.13
CA VAL A 117 20.44 -9.69 -5.70
C VAL A 117 21.84 -9.57 -5.12
N ARG A 118 22.13 -10.29 -4.05
CA ARG A 118 23.47 -10.40 -3.45
C ARG A 118 23.59 -11.58 -2.50
N ARG A 119 24.83 -12.06 -2.25
CA ARG A 119 25.11 -13.17 -1.31
C ARG A 119 25.00 -12.75 0.16
N PRO A 120 25.61 -11.62 0.61
CA PRO A 120 25.48 -11.17 1.99
C PRO A 120 24.02 -10.86 2.35
N PRO A 121 23.59 -11.15 3.61
CA PRO A 121 22.20 -10.95 4.00
C PRO A 121 21.76 -9.48 3.95
N ALA A 122 20.47 -9.28 3.72
CA ALA A 122 19.81 -8.00 3.87
C ALA A 122 19.68 -7.68 5.36
N THR A 123 20.47 -6.74 5.89
CA THR A 123 20.44 -6.36 7.31
C THR A 123 19.37 -5.29 7.56
N HIS A 124 19.69 -4.01 7.32
CA HIS A 124 18.76 -2.88 7.51
C HIS A 124 17.60 -2.85 6.50
N GLN A 125 17.68 -3.62 5.41
CA GLN A 125 16.59 -3.80 4.44
C GLN A 125 15.79 -5.08 4.66
N ALA A 126 16.07 -5.83 5.75
CA ALA A 126 15.33 -7.04 6.08
C ALA A 126 13.82 -6.73 6.22
N GLY A 127 12.97 -7.51 5.55
CA GLY A 127 11.53 -7.27 5.46
C GLY A 127 11.10 -6.25 4.40
N LEU A 128 12.02 -5.46 3.84
CA LEU A 128 11.73 -4.46 2.82
C LEU A 128 12.09 -4.93 1.39
N VAL A 129 12.85 -6.00 1.27
CA VAL A 129 13.32 -6.55 0.00
C VAL A 129 13.21 -8.07 0.00
N TRP A 130 12.96 -8.64 -1.17
CA TRP A 130 13.14 -10.06 -1.37
C TRP A 130 14.59 -10.33 -1.77
N GLN A 131 15.34 -11.02 -0.92
CA GLN A 131 16.74 -11.34 -1.19
C GLN A 131 16.86 -12.59 -2.06
N VAL A 132 17.58 -12.47 -3.18
CA VAL A 132 17.98 -13.56 -4.07
C VAL A 132 19.52 -13.66 -4.07
N LYS A 133 20.06 -14.84 -3.72
CA LYS A 133 21.51 -15.05 -3.61
C LYS A 133 22.19 -15.43 -4.94
N LYS A 134 21.39 -15.82 -5.93
CA LYS A 134 21.88 -16.21 -7.26
C LYS A 134 21.77 -15.03 -8.22
N PRO A 135 22.68 -14.92 -9.20
CA PRO A 135 22.52 -13.96 -10.29
C PRO A 135 21.17 -14.16 -11.01
N LEU A 136 20.55 -13.06 -11.37
CA LEU A 136 19.34 -13.03 -12.20
C LEU A 136 19.69 -12.45 -13.56
N ASP A 137 19.04 -12.95 -14.61
CA ASP A 137 19.10 -12.39 -15.94
C ASP A 137 18.03 -11.30 -16.07
N ILE A 138 18.40 -10.08 -15.72
CA ILE A 138 17.49 -8.94 -15.61
C ILE A 138 16.91 -8.58 -16.99
N ASP A 139 17.68 -8.74 -18.07
CA ASP A 139 17.23 -8.42 -19.41
C ASP A 139 16.12 -9.38 -19.87
N ARG A 140 16.28 -10.68 -19.62
CA ARG A 140 15.22 -11.65 -19.87
C ARG A 140 14.00 -11.43 -19.00
N MET A 141 14.18 -11.03 -17.75
CA MET A 141 13.06 -10.67 -16.87
C MET A 141 12.29 -9.45 -17.40
N ARG A 142 13.02 -8.45 -17.91
CA ARG A 142 12.43 -7.25 -18.52
C ARG A 142 11.65 -7.62 -19.80
N GLU A 143 12.22 -8.47 -20.65
CA GLU A 143 11.53 -8.99 -21.83
C GLU A 143 10.24 -9.74 -21.41
N ALA A 144 10.32 -10.66 -20.46
CA ALA A 144 9.15 -11.40 -19.96
C ALA A 144 8.07 -10.48 -19.37
N ALA A 145 8.44 -9.40 -18.67
CA ALA A 145 7.51 -8.46 -18.10
C ALA A 145 6.65 -7.74 -19.16
N THR A 146 7.16 -7.56 -20.39
CA THR A 146 6.39 -6.95 -21.49
C THR A 146 5.16 -7.76 -21.86
N HIS A 147 5.19 -9.08 -21.70
CA HIS A 147 4.06 -9.97 -21.98
C HIS A 147 2.91 -9.86 -20.98
N LEU A 148 3.14 -9.21 -19.84
CA LEU A 148 2.12 -8.98 -18.82
C LEU A 148 1.37 -7.67 -19.01
N ILE A 149 1.90 -6.77 -19.85
CA ILE A 149 1.29 -5.46 -20.11
C ILE A 149 0.06 -5.63 -21.01
N GLY A 150 -1.02 -4.93 -20.68
CA GLY A 150 -2.29 -5.01 -21.38
C GLY A 150 -3.35 -5.79 -20.60
N GLU A 151 -4.44 -6.14 -21.29
CA GLU A 151 -5.54 -6.90 -20.69
C GLU A 151 -5.30 -8.40 -20.82
N HIS A 152 -5.23 -9.08 -19.68
CA HIS A 152 -4.98 -10.52 -19.61
C HIS A 152 -5.84 -11.18 -18.52
N ASP A 153 -6.02 -12.50 -18.66
CA ASP A 153 -6.54 -13.34 -17.59
C ASP A 153 -5.41 -13.71 -16.62
N PHE A 154 -5.44 -13.11 -15.43
CA PHE A 154 -4.47 -13.35 -14.36
C PHE A 154 -4.92 -14.44 -13.37
N THR A 155 -5.74 -15.41 -13.79
CA THR A 155 -6.20 -16.51 -12.91
C THR A 155 -5.05 -17.21 -12.22
N THR A 156 -3.94 -17.47 -12.92
CA THR A 156 -2.75 -18.16 -12.38
C THR A 156 -2.01 -17.32 -11.30
N PHE A 157 -2.18 -16.00 -11.33
CA PHE A 157 -1.50 -15.07 -10.42
C PHE A 157 -2.35 -14.66 -9.21
N ARG A 158 -3.56 -15.17 -9.04
CA ARG A 158 -4.44 -14.79 -7.95
C ARG A 158 -4.50 -15.84 -6.85
N SER A 159 -4.73 -15.39 -5.62
CA SER A 159 -5.08 -16.28 -4.52
C SER A 159 -6.41 -16.98 -4.77
N THR A 160 -6.55 -18.24 -4.29
CA THR A 160 -7.80 -19.01 -4.35
C THR A 160 -8.95 -18.37 -3.58
N ILE A 161 -8.64 -17.55 -2.57
CA ILE A 161 -9.64 -16.81 -1.77
C ILE A 161 -9.96 -15.42 -2.34
N CYS A 162 -9.46 -15.09 -3.54
CA CYS A 162 -9.69 -13.79 -4.17
C CYS A 162 -11.18 -13.58 -4.47
N GLN A 163 -11.74 -12.48 -3.94
CA GLN A 163 -13.16 -12.12 -4.08
C GLN A 163 -13.47 -11.33 -5.36
N ALA A 164 -12.48 -11.13 -6.26
CA ALA A 164 -12.71 -10.41 -7.51
C ALA A 164 -13.66 -11.19 -8.42
N GLN A 165 -14.66 -10.51 -8.99
CA GLN A 165 -15.66 -11.12 -9.87
C GLN A 165 -15.04 -11.69 -11.16
N THR A 166 -14.00 -11.04 -11.68
CA THR A 166 -13.27 -11.47 -12.88
C THR A 166 -11.77 -11.47 -12.64
N PRO A 167 -11.03 -12.49 -13.13
CA PRO A 167 -9.58 -12.50 -13.10
C PRO A 167 -8.95 -11.63 -14.20
N VAL A 168 -9.75 -11.16 -15.16
CA VAL A 168 -9.26 -10.29 -16.23
C VAL A 168 -8.94 -8.92 -15.66
N LYS A 169 -7.71 -8.47 -15.86
CA LYS A 169 -7.19 -7.15 -15.44
C LYS A 169 -6.33 -6.55 -16.54
N THR A 170 -6.29 -5.24 -16.57
CA THR A 170 -5.35 -4.50 -17.41
C THR A 170 -4.19 -4.05 -16.56
N LEU A 171 -2.99 -4.49 -16.93
CA LEU A 171 -1.75 -4.02 -16.36
C LEU A 171 -1.22 -2.89 -17.26
N ASP A 172 -1.20 -1.68 -16.71
CA ASP A 172 -0.87 -0.49 -17.51
C ASP A 172 0.64 -0.34 -17.73
N ARG A 173 1.44 -0.74 -16.72
CA ARG A 173 2.89 -0.56 -16.75
C ARG A 173 3.62 -1.52 -15.82
N VAL A 174 4.77 -2.01 -16.28
CA VAL A 174 5.78 -2.71 -15.49
C VAL A 174 7.14 -2.16 -15.87
N ASP A 175 7.72 -1.33 -15.01
CA ASP A 175 9.09 -0.83 -15.18
C ASP A 175 10.05 -1.59 -14.28
N MET A 176 11.23 -1.89 -14.80
CA MET A 176 12.30 -2.50 -14.04
C MET A 176 13.52 -1.58 -14.06
N THR A 177 13.99 -1.20 -12.89
CA THR A 177 15.20 -0.39 -12.71
C THR A 177 16.22 -1.11 -11.85
N GLU A 178 17.50 -0.90 -12.13
CA GLU A 178 18.61 -1.49 -11.41
C GLU A 178 19.35 -0.42 -10.63
N HIS A 179 19.61 -0.70 -9.36
CA HIS A 179 20.33 0.20 -8.46
C HIS A 179 21.53 -0.55 -7.88
N PRO A 180 22.77 -0.16 -8.21
CA PRO A 180 23.96 -0.74 -7.60
C PRO A 180 23.94 -0.54 -6.08
N VAL A 181 24.20 -1.62 -5.34
CA VAL A 181 24.28 -1.60 -3.87
C VAL A 181 25.54 -2.36 -3.43
N GLY A 182 25.94 -2.17 -2.18
CA GLY A 182 27.12 -2.86 -1.64
C GLY A 182 27.03 -4.38 -1.78
N GLY A 183 27.89 -4.94 -2.65
CA GLY A 183 28.01 -6.39 -2.90
C GLY A 183 26.93 -6.99 -3.81
N GLY A 184 26.21 -6.16 -4.59
CA GLY A 184 25.19 -6.66 -5.53
C GLY A 184 24.39 -5.57 -6.21
N VAL A 185 23.17 -5.89 -6.59
CA VAL A 185 22.23 -4.98 -7.25
C VAL A 185 20.84 -5.12 -6.61
N GLU A 186 20.15 -4.01 -6.47
CA GLU A 186 18.73 -3.99 -6.15
C GLU A 186 17.95 -3.76 -7.44
N VAL A 187 17.04 -4.66 -7.74
CA VAL A 187 16.10 -4.54 -8.86
C VAL A 187 14.75 -4.10 -8.32
N GLN A 188 14.23 -3.00 -8.82
CA GLN A 188 12.94 -2.46 -8.45
C GLN A 188 11.95 -2.66 -9.59
N PHE A 189 10.77 -3.18 -9.26
CA PHE A 189 9.63 -3.33 -10.17
C PHE A 189 8.58 -2.29 -9.78
N ASP A 190 8.34 -1.34 -10.65
CA ASP A 190 7.24 -0.37 -10.54
C ASP A 190 6.07 -0.89 -11.38
N VAL A 191 5.03 -1.35 -10.72
CA VAL A 191 3.87 -1.99 -11.36
C VAL A 191 2.64 -1.13 -11.17
N ARG A 192 1.93 -0.82 -12.27
CA ARG A 192 0.77 0.06 -12.26
C ARG A 192 -0.42 -0.56 -12.96
N ALA A 193 -1.56 -0.45 -12.32
CA ALA A 193 -2.85 -0.87 -12.85
C ALA A 193 -4.00 -0.12 -12.17
N ARG A 194 -5.14 -0.07 -12.81
CA ARG A 194 -6.36 0.44 -12.18
C ARG A 194 -6.79 -0.41 -10.98
N SER A 195 -6.56 -1.72 -11.03
CA SER A 195 -6.86 -2.65 -9.93
C SER A 195 -6.01 -3.90 -10.03
N PHE A 196 -5.71 -4.52 -8.90
CA PHE A 196 -5.02 -5.79 -8.78
C PHE A 196 -5.92 -6.85 -8.16
N LEU A 197 -5.61 -8.12 -8.41
CA LEU A 197 -6.20 -9.25 -7.72
C LEU A 197 -5.51 -9.45 -6.36
N HIS A 198 -6.14 -10.22 -5.47
CA HIS A 198 -5.54 -10.59 -4.19
C HIS A 198 -4.31 -11.47 -4.45
N ASN A 199 -3.16 -11.06 -3.95
CA ASN A 199 -1.84 -11.69 -4.14
C ASN A 199 -1.38 -11.79 -5.62
N GLN A 200 -1.81 -10.88 -6.48
CA GLN A 200 -1.33 -10.78 -7.86
C GLN A 200 0.08 -10.23 -7.92
#